data_97b1222eb977b8d4ed23954b531285f8
#
_entry.id   97b1222eb977b8d4ed23954b531285f8
#
_cell.length_a   1.000
_cell.length_b   1.000
_cell.length_c   1.000
_cell.angle_alpha   90.00
_cell.angle_beta   90.00
_cell.angle_gamma   90.00
#
_symmetry.space_group_name_H-M   'P 1'
#
loop_
_entity.id
_entity.type
_entity.pdbx_description
1 polymer ?
#
loop_
_entity_poly.entity_id
_entity_poly.type
_entity_poly.pdbx_seq_one_letter_code
_entity_poly.pdbx_strand_id
1 'polypeptide(L)'
;MRMTEISLAGRLPVDSYGPGGFRIEGAWQAGSLVLSPGGVHGFEPPVDAEALAPLVAQADAIDVVLIGQGAEIAPLAAPLREALEAAGIGVEVMSTASACRTYNVLLAEDRRVAAVLVAV
;
A
#
# COMPACT_ATOMS: atom_id res chain seq x y z
N MET A 1 4.87 24.40 5.63
CA MET A 1 5.02 22.96 5.68
C MET A 1 4.06 22.36 6.69
N ARG A 2 3.46 21.27 6.36
CA ARG A 2 2.45 20.66 7.23
C ARG A 2 3.10 19.62 8.13
N MET A 3 2.65 19.62 9.36
CA MET A 3 3.20 18.76 10.41
C MET A 3 3.03 17.29 10.09
N THR A 4 1.87 16.91 9.56
CA THR A 4 1.58 15.52 9.23
C THR A 4 2.57 14.95 8.24
N GLU A 5 2.96 15.73 7.25
CA GLU A 5 3.91 15.25 6.25
C GLU A 5 5.26 14.92 6.86
N ILE A 6 5.69 15.74 7.82
CA ILE A 6 6.96 15.51 8.48
C ILE A 6 6.91 14.24 9.31
N SER A 7 5.87 14.09 10.13
CA SER A 7 5.77 12.97 11.05
C SER A 7 5.57 11.64 10.32
N LEU A 8 4.99 11.66 9.13
CA LEU A 8 4.73 10.46 8.36
C LEU A 8 5.80 10.17 7.31
N ALA A 9 6.87 10.98 7.29
CA ALA A 9 7.99 10.81 6.35
C ALA A 9 7.52 10.77 4.90
N GLY A 10 6.55 11.61 4.54
CA GLY A 10 6.03 11.69 3.19
C GLY A 10 4.96 10.68 2.85
N ARG A 11 4.70 9.73 3.73
CA ARG A 11 3.65 8.74 3.50
C ARG A 11 2.32 9.28 4.03
N LEU A 12 1.23 8.95 3.34
CA LEU A 12 -0.09 9.48 3.63
C LEU A 12 -1.04 8.36 4.07
N PRO A 13 -1.82 8.59 5.11
CA PRO A 13 -2.83 7.61 5.52
C PRO A 13 -3.99 7.58 4.53
N VAL A 14 -4.76 6.50 4.58
CA VAL A 14 -6.01 6.38 3.83
C VAL A 14 -7.12 6.99 4.69
N ASP A 15 -7.72 8.09 4.25
CA ASP A 15 -8.80 8.74 5.00
C ASP A 15 -10.05 7.87 5.01
N SER A 16 -10.40 7.33 3.84
CA SER A 16 -11.56 6.45 3.67
C SER A 16 -11.45 5.74 2.34
N TYR A 17 -12.30 4.76 2.13
CA TYR A 17 -12.40 4.09 0.84
C TYR A 17 -13.88 3.88 0.51
N GLY A 18 -14.17 3.65 -0.76
CA GLY A 18 -15.51 3.39 -1.23
C GLY A 18 -15.48 2.71 -2.58
N PRO A 19 -16.63 2.54 -3.22
CA PRO A 19 -16.66 1.89 -4.54
C PRO A 19 -15.71 2.57 -5.52
N GLY A 20 -14.75 1.80 -6.03
CA GLY A 20 -13.85 2.24 -7.07
C GLY A 20 -12.68 3.12 -6.67
N GLY A 21 -12.43 3.34 -5.37
CA GLY A 21 -11.28 4.18 -5.04
C GLY A 21 -11.09 4.48 -3.58
N PHE A 22 -10.25 5.47 -3.31
CA PHE A 22 -9.78 5.81 -1.98
C PHE A 22 -9.70 7.33 -1.80
N ARG A 23 -9.87 7.81 -0.59
CA ARG A 23 -9.65 9.21 -0.27
C ARG A 23 -8.32 9.33 0.44
N ILE A 24 -7.43 10.11 -0.13
CA ILE A 24 -6.08 10.33 0.39
C ILE A 24 -5.88 11.83 0.54
N GLU A 25 -5.58 12.28 1.74
CA GLU A 25 -5.33 13.70 2.04
C GLU A 25 -6.49 14.57 1.55
N GLY A 26 -7.72 14.11 1.77
CA GLY A 26 -8.92 14.84 1.40
C GLY A 26 -9.32 14.74 -0.05
N ALA A 27 -8.51 14.12 -0.91
CA ALA A 27 -8.79 14.03 -2.35
C ALA A 27 -9.14 12.59 -2.73
N TRP A 28 -10.17 12.46 -3.57
CA TRP A 28 -10.57 11.15 -4.08
C TRP A 28 -9.59 10.69 -5.16
N GLN A 29 -9.10 9.48 -4.99
CA GLN A 29 -8.21 8.83 -5.97
C GLN A 29 -8.95 7.62 -6.52
N ALA A 30 -9.34 7.68 -7.80
CA ALA A 30 -10.04 6.57 -8.43
C ALA A 30 -9.07 5.43 -8.75
N GLY A 31 -9.57 4.20 -8.66
CA GLY A 31 -8.80 3.03 -9.03
C GLY A 31 -7.98 2.45 -7.90
N SER A 32 -7.16 1.45 -8.25
CA SER A 32 -6.29 0.76 -7.31
C SER A 32 -5.00 1.53 -7.13
N LEU A 33 -4.44 1.50 -5.92
CA LEU A 33 -3.32 2.37 -5.54
C LEU A 33 -2.19 1.60 -4.88
N VAL A 34 -0.97 2.09 -5.12
CA VAL A 34 0.22 1.71 -4.35
C VAL A 34 0.62 2.92 -3.50
N LEU A 35 0.71 2.73 -2.20
CA LEU A 35 1.14 3.76 -1.26
C LEU A 35 2.52 3.39 -0.73
N SER A 36 3.49 4.28 -0.92
CA SER A 36 4.88 4.02 -0.56
C SER A 36 5.55 5.30 -0.12
N PRO A 37 6.81 5.23 0.37
CA PRO A 37 7.55 6.46 0.69
C PRO A 37 7.67 7.42 -0.49
N GLY A 38 7.65 6.90 -1.72
CA GLY A 38 7.74 7.72 -2.92
C GLY A 38 6.43 8.38 -3.33
N GLY A 39 5.33 8.07 -2.64
CA GLY A 39 4.04 8.69 -2.91
C GLY A 39 2.95 7.71 -3.28
N VAL A 40 1.97 8.21 -3.99
CA VAL A 40 0.77 7.44 -4.38
C VAL A 40 0.84 7.18 -5.87
N HIS A 41 0.68 5.91 -6.26
CA HIS A 41 0.69 5.51 -7.67
C HIS A 41 -0.53 4.64 -7.97
N GLY A 42 -1.18 4.89 -9.12
CA GLY A 42 -2.27 4.05 -9.57
C GLY A 42 -1.76 2.80 -10.28
N PHE A 43 -2.57 1.74 -10.29
CA PHE A 43 -2.27 0.55 -11.09
C PHE A 43 -3.56 -0.14 -11.50
N GLU A 44 -3.48 -1.00 -12.51
CA GLU A 44 -4.60 -1.80 -12.97
C GLU A 44 -4.47 -3.23 -12.41
N PRO A 45 -5.48 -3.72 -11.67
CA PRO A 45 -5.45 -5.10 -11.20
C PRO A 45 -5.39 -6.09 -12.37
N PRO A 46 -4.87 -7.29 -12.13
CA PRO A 46 -4.41 -7.81 -10.85
C PRO A 46 -3.06 -7.24 -10.45
N VAL A 47 -2.69 -7.46 -9.19
CA VAL A 47 -1.36 -7.06 -8.71
C VAL A 47 -0.31 -7.84 -9.49
N ASP A 48 0.63 -7.13 -10.10
CA ASP A 48 1.67 -7.74 -10.92
C ASP A 48 3.04 -7.14 -10.60
N ALA A 49 4.06 -7.60 -11.31
CA ALA A 49 5.43 -7.14 -11.08
C ALA A 49 5.58 -5.64 -11.34
N GLU A 50 4.85 -5.10 -12.33
CA GLU A 50 4.92 -3.68 -12.64
C GLU A 50 4.37 -2.84 -11.48
N ALA A 51 3.25 -3.27 -10.90
CA ALA A 51 2.67 -2.58 -9.75
C ALA A 51 3.60 -2.58 -8.55
N LEU A 52 4.38 -3.65 -8.37
CA LEU A 52 5.28 -3.80 -7.23
C LEU A 52 6.66 -3.20 -7.45
N ALA A 53 7.01 -2.85 -8.68
CA ALA A 53 8.34 -2.32 -9.00
C ALA A 53 8.73 -1.10 -8.15
N PRO A 54 7.84 -0.12 -7.90
CA PRO A 54 8.20 1.01 -7.04
C PRO A 54 8.58 0.59 -5.61
N LEU A 55 7.99 -0.47 -5.10
CA LEU A 55 8.29 -0.97 -3.76
C LEU A 55 9.67 -1.59 -3.71
N VAL A 56 9.99 -2.42 -4.70
CA VAL A 56 11.31 -3.05 -4.78
C VAL A 56 12.40 -1.98 -4.90
N ALA A 57 12.13 -0.93 -5.67
CA ALA A 57 13.07 0.18 -5.83
C ALA A 57 13.31 0.95 -4.53
N GLN A 58 12.37 0.87 -3.58
CA GLN A 58 12.45 1.58 -2.30
C GLN A 58 12.60 0.61 -1.13
N ALA A 59 13.09 -0.61 -1.38
CA ALA A 59 13.11 -1.68 -0.39
C ALA A 59 13.81 -1.27 0.90
N ASP A 60 14.84 -0.43 0.82
CA ASP A 60 15.56 0.03 2.01
C ASP A 60 14.70 0.85 2.96
N ALA A 61 13.59 1.41 2.47
CA ALA A 61 12.71 2.26 3.27
C ALA A 61 11.42 1.55 3.69
N ILE A 62 11.27 0.27 3.37
CA ILE A 62 10.03 -0.48 3.61
C ILE A 62 10.32 -1.76 4.36
N ASP A 63 9.69 -1.94 5.53
CA ASP A 63 9.81 -3.18 6.28
C ASP A 63 8.74 -4.18 5.90
N VAL A 64 7.53 -3.69 5.62
CA VAL A 64 6.39 -4.55 5.32
C VAL A 64 5.47 -3.88 4.32
N VAL A 65 4.90 -4.69 3.43
CA VAL A 65 3.85 -4.24 2.52
C VAL A 65 2.57 -5.01 2.82
N LEU A 66 1.47 -4.27 2.86
CA LEU A 66 0.13 -4.84 3.04
C LEU A 66 -0.52 -4.90 1.67
N ILE A 67 -0.91 -6.10 1.26
CA ILE A 67 -1.54 -6.31 -0.05
C ILE A 67 -3.02 -6.50 0.17
N GLY A 68 -3.83 -5.50 -0.18
CA GLY A 68 -5.29 -5.57 -0.12
C GLY A 68 -5.82 -6.06 -1.44
N GLN A 69 -6.38 -7.26 -1.45
CA GLN A 69 -6.76 -7.98 -2.67
C GLN A 69 -8.23 -7.81 -3.07
N GLY A 70 -8.88 -6.76 -2.60
CA GLY A 70 -10.27 -6.50 -2.96
C GLY A 70 -11.21 -6.77 -1.81
N ALA A 71 -12.48 -7.05 -2.12
CA ALA A 71 -13.50 -7.24 -1.10
C ALA A 71 -13.23 -8.45 -0.21
N GLU A 72 -12.59 -9.48 -0.76
CA GLU A 72 -12.27 -10.70 -0.01
C GLU A 72 -10.78 -10.97 -0.13
N ILE A 73 -10.26 -11.74 0.83
CA ILE A 73 -8.86 -12.11 0.79
C ILE A 73 -8.62 -13.06 -0.39
N ALA A 74 -7.54 -12.81 -1.12
CA ALA A 74 -7.11 -13.69 -2.21
C ALA A 74 -5.59 -13.79 -2.15
N PRO A 75 -5.01 -14.93 -2.54
CA PRO A 75 -3.56 -15.10 -2.44
C PRO A 75 -2.82 -14.22 -3.43
N LEU A 76 -1.61 -13.84 -3.06
CA LEU A 76 -0.68 -13.21 -3.99
C LEU A 76 0.10 -14.31 -4.68
N ALA A 77 0.33 -14.15 -5.99
CA ALA A 77 1.10 -15.14 -6.75
C ALA A 77 2.49 -15.33 -6.14
N ALA A 78 2.91 -16.59 -6.02
CA ALA A 78 4.16 -16.92 -5.34
C ALA A 78 5.38 -16.18 -5.88
N PRO A 79 5.58 -16.03 -7.22
CA PRO A 79 6.74 -15.29 -7.71
C PRO A 79 6.77 -13.83 -7.25
N LEU A 80 5.61 -13.21 -7.08
CA LEU A 80 5.53 -11.82 -6.64
C LEU A 80 5.90 -11.71 -5.17
N ARG A 81 5.39 -12.61 -4.33
CA ARG A 81 5.76 -12.66 -2.93
C ARG A 81 7.25 -12.90 -2.77
N GLU A 82 7.80 -13.82 -3.54
CA GLU A 82 9.21 -14.15 -3.47
C GLU A 82 10.08 -12.96 -3.85
N ALA A 83 9.68 -12.19 -4.86
CA ALA A 83 10.43 -11.00 -5.28
C ALA A 83 10.47 -9.96 -4.16
N LEU A 84 9.35 -9.74 -3.48
CA LEU A 84 9.29 -8.79 -2.36
C LEU A 84 10.14 -9.28 -1.18
N GLU A 85 10.02 -10.55 -0.83
CA GLU A 85 10.77 -11.12 0.29
C GLU A 85 12.27 -11.13 0.00
N ALA A 86 12.66 -11.40 -1.24
CA ALA A 86 14.06 -11.36 -1.64
C ALA A 86 14.64 -9.94 -1.52
N ALA A 87 13.80 -8.93 -1.65
CA ALA A 87 14.20 -7.54 -1.47
C ALA A 87 14.21 -7.12 0.00
N GLY A 88 13.83 -8.01 0.91
CA GLY A 88 13.82 -7.72 2.34
C GLY A 88 12.51 -7.13 2.85
N ILE A 89 11.43 -7.20 2.06
CA ILE A 89 10.13 -6.64 2.42
C ILE A 89 9.23 -7.76 2.92
N GLY A 90 8.69 -7.63 4.14
CA GLY A 90 7.67 -8.56 4.64
C GLY A 90 6.37 -8.37 3.89
N VAL A 91 5.61 -9.45 3.69
CA VAL A 91 4.38 -9.42 2.90
C VAL A 91 3.21 -9.93 3.73
N GLU A 92 2.16 -9.11 3.83
CA GLU A 92 0.90 -9.49 4.50
C GLU A 92 -0.23 -9.30 3.51
N VAL A 93 -0.99 -10.36 3.27
CA VAL A 93 -2.10 -10.34 2.29
C VAL A 93 -3.42 -10.37 3.05
N MET A 94 -4.35 -9.52 2.65
CA MET A 94 -5.64 -9.39 3.33
C MET A 94 -6.66 -8.74 2.39
N SER A 95 -7.89 -8.53 2.88
CA SER A 95 -8.87 -7.76 2.12
C SER A 95 -8.45 -6.29 2.09
N THR A 96 -8.95 -5.54 1.10
CA THR A 96 -8.61 -4.12 1.00
C THR A 96 -9.06 -3.35 2.23
N ALA A 97 -10.23 -3.64 2.79
CA ALA A 97 -10.70 -2.97 4.00
C ALA A 97 -9.74 -3.16 5.16
N SER A 98 -9.28 -4.40 5.36
CA SER A 98 -8.32 -4.71 6.42
C SER A 98 -6.97 -4.04 6.16
N ALA A 99 -6.55 -4.02 4.89
CA ALA A 99 -5.27 -3.42 4.52
C ALA A 99 -5.26 -1.92 4.80
N CYS A 100 -6.34 -1.22 4.47
CA CYS A 100 -6.45 0.22 4.74
C CYS A 100 -6.33 0.50 6.24
N ARG A 101 -7.05 -0.28 7.05
CA ARG A 101 -7.05 -0.09 8.50
C ARG A 101 -5.69 -0.40 9.10
N THR A 102 -5.11 -1.53 8.71
CA THR A 102 -3.82 -1.95 9.24
C THR A 102 -2.70 -1.00 8.81
N TYR A 103 -2.74 -0.56 7.56
CA TYR A 103 -1.78 0.42 7.05
C TYR A 103 -1.80 1.69 7.90
N ASN A 104 -2.99 2.23 8.16
CA ASN A 104 -3.12 3.45 8.96
C ASN A 104 -2.59 3.28 10.37
N VAL A 105 -2.86 2.13 11.00
CA VAL A 105 -2.38 1.84 12.35
C VAL A 105 -0.85 1.80 12.39
N LEU A 106 -0.25 1.06 11.46
CA LEU A 106 1.21 0.92 11.41
C LEU A 106 1.88 2.25 11.08
N LEU A 107 1.27 3.02 10.17
CA LEU A 107 1.80 4.33 9.81
C LEU A 107 1.78 5.28 11.02
N ALA A 108 0.69 5.26 11.79
CA ALA A 108 0.58 6.08 13.00
C ALA A 108 1.58 5.66 14.08
N GLU A 109 2.06 4.42 14.04
CA GLU A 109 3.08 3.91 14.95
C GLU A 109 4.50 4.14 14.41
N ASP A 110 4.61 4.94 13.36
CA ASP A 110 5.89 5.27 12.74
C ASP A 110 6.61 4.04 12.15
N ARG A 111 5.83 3.06 11.70
CA ARG A 111 6.36 1.88 11.04
C ARG A 111 6.66 2.18 9.57
N ARG A 112 7.64 1.50 9.02
CA ARG A 112 8.01 1.66 7.61
C ARG A 112 7.16 0.71 6.77
N VAL A 113 5.93 1.12 6.52
CA VAL A 113 4.90 0.31 5.88
C VAL A 113 4.55 0.88 4.50
N ALA A 114 4.24 -0.01 3.57
CA ALA A 114 3.67 0.34 2.27
C ALA A 114 2.37 -0.44 2.08
N ALA A 115 1.57 -0.05 1.13
CA ALA A 115 0.32 -0.75 0.84
C ALA A 115 0.07 -0.82 -0.66
N VAL A 116 -0.48 -1.95 -1.09
CA VAL A 116 -0.98 -2.15 -2.45
C VAL A 116 -2.45 -2.47 -2.29
N LEU A 117 -3.31 -1.60 -2.80
CA LEU A 117 -4.75 -1.65 -2.50
C LEU A 117 -5.55 -1.81 -3.78
N VAL A 118 -6.14 -2.99 -3.96
CA VAL A 118 -7.07 -3.21 -5.07
C VAL A 118 -8.40 -2.56 -4.72
N ALA A 119 -8.91 -1.70 -5.60
CA ALA A 119 -10.17 -0.98 -5.38
C ALA A 119 -11.35 -1.97 -5.29
N VAL A 120 -12.29 -1.65 -4.41
CA VAL A 120 -13.48 -2.48 -4.20
C VAL A 120 -14.70 -1.88 -4.88
#